data_ec19958884dc2b95af2122276c32dce4
#
_entry.id   ec19958884dc2b95af2122276c32dce4
#
_cell.length_a   1.000
_cell.length_b   1.000
_cell.length_c   1.000
_cell.angle_alpha   90.00
_cell.angle_beta   90.00
_cell.angle_gamma   90.00
#
_symmetry.space_group_name_H-M   'P 1'
#
loop_
_entity.id
_entity.type
_entity.pdbx_description
1 polymer ?
#
loop_
_entity_poly.entity_id
_entity_poly.type
_entity_poly.pdbx_seq_one_letter_code
_entity_poly.pdbx_strand_id
1 'polypeptide(L)'
;MSSHAVKITGARVIVTCPGRNFVTLKIETDQGVHGIGDATLNGREKSVVAYLEDHVVPTLIGRDAHRIEDIWQFLYRGAYWRRGPVTMSAIAAVDTALWDIKAKIANLPLYELLGGASRDKVLVYGHANGVDIKHTADEVGRYKDLGYKAIRAQSGIPGVKGAYGVGKGEMYYEPADGALPSETLWNTSSYLNFAPKLFSRLRDEYGPDIELLHDVHHRLTPIEAGRLGKSLEPFHLFWMEDCTPAENQEALRLVRQHTTTPLAIGEIFNTVHDCRTLIQEQLIDYIRTTVVHAGGITHLRQIAALAALYQVRTGSHGATDLSPACMGAALHFDLWVPNFGIQEYMRHTPETDAVFPHSYTFDDGYLHPGDAVGIGVDIDEELAAKYPYDPKQLPVARLHDGGMWNW
;
A
#
# COMPACT_ATOMS: atom_id res chain seq x y z
N MET A 1 2.92 38.80 0.39
CA MET A 1 3.47 37.42 0.50
C MET A 1 4.11 37.30 1.86
N SER A 2 3.97 36.19 2.53
CA SER A 2 4.65 35.95 3.82
C SER A 2 6.15 36.07 3.65
N SER A 3 6.87 36.67 4.61
CA SER A 3 8.34 36.75 4.62
C SER A 3 9.02 35.38 4.74
N HIS A 4 8.24 34.31 4.87
CA HIS A 4 8.67 32.93 5.03
C HIS A 4 8.21 32.00 3.90
N ALA A 5 7.84 32.57 2.73
CA ALA A 5 7.44 31.78 1.59
C ALA A 5 8.66 31.02 1.00
N VAL A 6 8.48 29.73 0.75
CA VAL A 6 9.47 28.85 0.10
C VAL A 6 8.97 28.53 -1.29
N LYS A 7 9.64 29.08 -2.31
CA LYS A 7 9.17 28.93 -3.70
C LYS A 7 9.64 27.62 -4.31
N ILE A 8 8.73 26.93 -4.95
CA ILE A 8 9.05 25.79 -5.83
C ILE A 8 9.73 26.33 -7.08
N THR A 9 10.97 25.92 -7.31
CA THR A 9 11.79 26.34 -8.46
C THR A 9 11.89 25.28 -9.55
N GLY A 10 11.66 24.02 -9.20
CA GLY A 10 11.70 22.89 -10.12
C GLY A 10 10.88 21.71 -9.62
N ALA A 11 10.42 20.91 -10.56
CA ALA A 11 9.83 19.61 -10.26
C ALA A 11 10.12 18.69 -11.45
N ARG A 12 10.46 17.43 -11.19
CA ARG A 12 10.72 16.43 -12.23
C ARG A 12 10.26 15.06 -11.83
N VAL A 13 9.86 14.28 -12.82
CA VAL A 13 9.43 12.90 -12.65
C VAL A 13 10.60 11.98 -12.98
N ILE A 14 10.93 11.09 -12.06
CA ILE A 14 12.00 10.10 -12.19
C ILE A 14 11.35 8.73 -12.26
N VAL A 15 11.62 8.00 -13.35
CA VAL A 15 11.12 6.63 -13.54
C VAL A 15 12.30 5.69 -13.54
N THR A 16 12.26 4.67 -12.67
CA THR A 16 13.36 3.72 -12.51
C THR A 16 12.84 2.32 -12.22
N CYS A 17 13.62 1.29 -12.60
CA CYS A 17 13.26 -0.13 -12.40
C CYS A 17 14.40 -0.92 -11.73
N PRO A 18 14.78 -0.63 -10.48
CA PRO A 18 15.74 -1.44 -9.73
C PRO A 18 15.03 -2.69 -9.13
N GLY A 19 14.63 -3.62 -9.98
CA GLY A 19 13.79 -4.77 -9.64
C GLY A 19 12.31 -4.59 -9.95
N ARG A 20 11.75 -3.37 -9.78
CA ARG A 20 10.38 -2.97 -10.16
C ARG A 20 10.35 -1.56 -10.67
N ASN A 21 9.29 -1.23 -11.42
CA ASN A 21 9.08 0.15 -11.87
C ASN A 21 8.57 1.02 -10.73
N PHE A 22 9.27 2.13 -10.49
CA PHE A 22 8.84 3.18 -9.57
C PHE A 22 8.75 4.51 -10.30
N VAL A 23 7.80 5.33 -9.88
CA VAL A 23 7.60 6.71 -10.34
C VAL A 23 7.76 7.63 -9.14
N THR A 24 8.82 8.44 -9.15
CA THR A 24 9.11 9.40 -8.09
C THR A 24 8.99 10.82 -8.62
N LEU A 25 8.24 11.67 -7.90
CA LEU A 25 8.27 13.11 -8.12
C LEU A 25 9.27 13.74 -7.15
N LYS A 26 10.24 14.49 -7.68
CA LYS A 26 11.14 15.32 -6.89
C LYS A 26 10.81 16.80 -7.11
N ILE A 27 10.59 17.54 -6.02
CA ILE A 27 10.30 18.97 -6.00
C ILE A 27 11.47 19.73 -5.38
N GLU A 28 11.93 20.78 -6.03
CA GLU A 28 13.03 21.64 -5.60
C GLU A 28 12.54 23.03 -5.21
N THR A 29 13.26 23.68 -4.30
CA THR A 29 12.91 25.00 -3.78
C THR A 29 14.03 26.02 -3.91
N ASP A 30 13.69 27.29 -3.82
CA ASP A 30 14.64 28.42 -3.79
C ASP A 30 15.53 28.46 -2.52
N GLN A 31 15.28 27.60 -1.56
CA GLN A 31 16.12 27.42 -0.38
C GLN A 31 17.12 26.24 -0.49
N GLY A 32 17.21 25.62 -1.66
CA GLY A 32 18.11 24.48 -1.92
C GLY A 32 17.65 23.18 -1.23
N VAL A 33 16.45 23.16 -0.65
CA VAL A 33 15.83 21.95 -0.09
C VAL A 33 14.95 21.30 -1.14
N HIS A 34 15.01 19.98 -1.24
CA HIS A 34 14.09 19.20 -2.07
C HIS A 34 13.30 18.19 -1.23
N GLY A 35 12.18 17.77 -1.78
CA GLY A 35 11.39 16.65 -1.25
C GLY A 35 11.02 15.68 -2.37
N ILE A 36 10.74 14.45 -1.97
CA ILE A 36 10.33 13.39 -2.87
C ILE A 36 8.97 12.81 -2.47
N GLY A 37 8.26 12.29 -3.46
CA GLY A 37 7.02 11.56 -3.25
C GLY A 37 6.85 10.46 -4.29
N ASP A 38 6.30 9.35 -3.86
CA ASP A 38 5.98 8.21 -4.72
C ASP A 38 4.67 8.42 -5.46
N ALA A 39 4.67 8.18 -6.76
CA ALA A 39 3.50 8.23 -7.65
C ALA A 39 3.26 6.90 -8.38
N THR A 40 3.86 5.82 -7.93
CA THR A 40 3.81 4.53 -8.60
C THR A 40 2.37 4.02 -8.67
N LEU A 41 1.89 3.77 -9.87
CA LEU A 41 0.65 3.05 -10.15
C LEU A 41 1.01 1.81 -10.96
N ASN A 42 1.11 0.71 -10.28
CA ASN A 42 1.63 -0.54 -10.78
C ASN A 42 0.92 -1.01 -12.08
N GLY A 43 1.71 -1.28 -13.13
CA GLY A 43 1.23 -1.62 -14.46
C GLY A 43 0.58 -0.46 -15.24
N ARG A 44 0.57 0.75 -14.68
CA ARG A 44 0.03 1.98 -15.32
C ARG A 44 0.94 3.19 -15.09
N GLU A 45 2.21 2.96 -14.81
CA GLU A 45 3.21 3.97 -14.43
C GLU A 45 3.25 5.13 -15.42
N LYS A 46 3.26 4.83 -16.73
CA LYS A 46 3.31 5.86 -17.79
C LYS A 46 2.09 6.77 -17.82
N SER A 47 0.93 6.31 -17.35
CA SER A 47 -0.27 7.14 -17.26
C SER A 47 -0.11 8.23 -16.19
N VAL A 48 0.50 7.89 -15.06
CA VAL A 48 0.77 8.85 -13.98
C VAL A 48 1.92 9.78 -14.37
N VAL A 49 2.96 9.27 -15.03
CA VAL A 49 4.08 10.07 -15.55
C VAL A 49 3.55 11.17 -16.46
N ALA A 50 2.78 10.81 -17.50
CA ALA A 50 2.22 11.80 -18.44
C ALA A 50 1.33 12.83 -17.71
N TYR A 51 0.50 12.39 -16.77
CA TYR A 51 -0.35 13.31 -16.01
C TYR A 51 0.48 14.27 -15.14
N LEU A 52 1.55 13.79 -14.49
CA LEU A 52 2.46 14.62 -13.72
C LEU A 52 3.18 15.65 -14.60
N GLU A 53 3.80 15.20 -15.69
CA GLU A 53 4.63 16.05 -16.56
C GLU A 53 3.81 17.11 -17.28
N ASP A 54 2.66 16.75 -17.86
CA ASP A 54 1.88 17.63 -18.73
C ASP A 54 0.91 18.53 -17.96
N HIS A 55 0.38 18.07 -16.81
CA HIS A 55 -0.73 18.75 -16.13
C HIS A 55 -0.41 19.21 -14.70
N VAL A 56 0.49 18.56 -13.98
CA VAL A 56 0.76 18.87 -12.57
C VAL A 56 2.00 19.73 -12.43
N VAL A 57 3.16 19.26 -12.88
CA VAL A 57 4.45 19.94 -12.73
C VAL A 57 4.42 21.41 -13.19
N PRO A 58 3.86 21.76 -14.37
CA PRO A 58 3.82 23.16 -14.82
C PRO A 58 3.05 24.08 -13.87
N THR A 59 2.10 23.54 -13.11
CA THR A 59 1.26 24.32 -12.18
C THR A 59 1.90 24.54 -10.82
N LEU A 60 2.98 23.84 -10.50
CA LEU A 60 3.66 23.94 -9.20
C LEU A 60 4.68 25.07 -9.16
N ILE A 61 5.32 25.38 -10.27
CA ILE A 61 6.44 26.33 -10.35
C ILE A 61 6.01 27.73 -9.86
N GLY A 62 6.81 28.30 -8.94
CA GLY A 62 6.58 29.60 -8.34
C GLY A 62 5.59 29.62 -7.16
N ARG A 63 4.90 28.48 -6.88
CA ARG A 63 4.03 28.37 -5.71
C ARG A 63 4.87 28.28 -4.42
N ASP A 64 4.22 28.63 -3.31
CA ASP A 64 4.79 28.46 -1.98
C ASP A 64 4.60 27.01 -1.50
N ALA A 65 5.73 26.29 -1.32
CA ALA A 65 5.76 24.89 -0.89
C ALA A 65 5.12 24.66 0.48
N HIS A 66 5.01 25.69 1.32
CA HIS A 66 4.36 25.57 2.63
C HIS A 66 2.84 25.55 2.57
N ARG A 67 2.25 25.90 1.43
CA ARG A 67 0.78 25.91 1.23
C ARG A 67 0.26 24.58 0.75
N ILE A 68 0.60 23.50 1.48
CA ILE A 68 0.31 22.12 1.11
C ILE A 68 -1.19 21.92 0.85
N GLU A 69 -2.05 22.31 1.77
CA GLU A 69 -3.52 22.16 1.65
C GLU A 69 -4.06 22.92 0.42
N ASP A 70 -3.60 24.15 0.17
CA ASP A 70 -4.02 24.94 -0.99
C ASP A 70 -3.63 24.26 -2.31
N ILE A 71 -2.40 23.74 -2.39
CA ILE A 71 -1.91 23.01 -3.58
C ILE A 71 -2.70 21.71 -3.75
N TRP A 72 -2.95 20.97 -2.68
CA TRP A 72 -3.76 19.76 -2.70
C TRP A 72 -5.17 20.05 -3.24
N GLN A 73 -5.85 21.08 -2.71
CA GLN A 73 -7.18 21.48 -3.14
C GLN A 73 -7.18 21.97 -4.58
N PHE A 74 -6.14 22.70 -4.99
CA PHE A 74 -5.99 23.17 -6.37
C PHE A 74 -5.89 21.99 -7.34
N LEU A 75 -5.04 21.01 -7.05
CA LEU A 75 -4.87 19.83 -7.91
C LEU A 75 -6.13 18.95 -7.94
N TYR A 76 -6.80 18.78 -6.82
CA TYR A 76 -8.01 17.97 -6.73
C TYR A 76 -9.23 18.66 -7.37
N ARG A 77 -9.53 19.91 -6.99
CA ARG A 77 -10.72 20.64 -7.46
C ARG A 77 -10.55 21.26 -8.81
N GLY A 78 -9.32 21.62 -9.17
CA GLY A 78 -8.99 22.19 -10.47
C GLY A 78 -9.12 21.19 -11.62
N ALA A 79 -8.93 19.90 -11.35
CA ALA A 79 -9.23 18.85 -12.30
C ALA A 79 -10.74 18.52 -12.25
N TYR A 80 -11.51 18.98 -13.25
CA TYR A 80 -12.96 18.73 -13.28
C TYR A 80 -13.27 17.21 -13.23
N TRP A 81 -12.57 16.41 -14.03
CA TRP A 81 -12.62 14.95 -14.04
C TRP A 81 -11.67 14.37 -12.98
N ARG A 82 -12.04 14.54 -11.73
CA ARG A 82 -11.21 14.19 -10.56
C ARG A 82 -11.55 12.82 -9.99
N ARG A 83 -10.73 12.35 -9.04
CA ARG A 83 -10.72 11.03 -8.42
C ARG A 83 -10.05 9.99 -9.34
N GLY A 84 -9.98 8.77 -8.87
CA GLY A 84 -9.32 7.67 -9.57
C GLY A 84 -7.80 7.61 -9.33
N PRO A 85 -7.19 6.44 -9.62
CA PRO A 85 -5.83 6.15 -9.17
C PRO A 85 -4.77 7.06 -9.82
N VAL A 86 -4.88 7.40 -11.10
CA VAL A 86 -3.89 8.24 -11.78
C VAL A 86 -3.82 9.64 -11.15
N THR A 87 -4.98 10.30 -11.00
CA THR A 87 -5.05 11.65 -10.43
C THR A 87 -4.60 11.65 -8.97
N MET A 88 -5.05 10.67 -8.19
CA MET A 88 -4.78 10.66 -6.75
C MET A 88 -3.35 10.25 -6.43
N SER A 89 -2.72 9.36 -7.21
CA SER A 89 -1.29 9.05 -7.05
C SER A 89 -0.41 10.25 -7.40
N ALA A 90 -0.76 11.01 -8.44
CA ALA A 90 -0.05 12.24 -8.77
C ALA A 90 -0.16 13.29 -7.65
N ILE A 91 -1.36 13.49 -7.08
CA ILE A 91 -1.59 14.38 -5.94
C ILE A 91 -0.80 13.91 -4.71
N ALA A 92 -0.78 12.61 -4.46
CA ALA A 92 -0.05 12.03 -3.34
C ALA A 92 1.46 12.28 -3.40
N ALA A 93 2.04 12.16 -4.59
CA ALA A 93 3.46 12.43 -4.79
C ALA A 93 3.80 13.91 -4.51
N VAL A 94 2.96 14.84 -4.97
CA VAL A 94 3.12 16.27 -4.66
C VAL A 94 2.98 16.51 -3.17
N ASP A 95 1.92 16.01 -2.56
CA ASP A 95 1.63 16.17 -1.13
C ASP A 95 2.78 15.66 -0.26
N THR A 96 3.23 14.43 -0.50
CA THR A 96 4.33 13.82 0.26
C THR A 96 5.64 14.59 0.09
N ALA A 97 5.98 15.01 -1.14
CA ALA A 97 7.16 15.82 -1.39
C ALA A 97 7.11 17.18 -0.68
N LEU A 98 5.94 17.82 -0.60
CA LEU A 98 5.78 19.09 0.10
C LEU A 98 5.86 18.92 1.63
N TRP A 99 5.31 17.83 2.18
CA TRP A 99 5.48 17.50 3.59
C TRP A 99 6.93 17.19 3.93
N ASP A 100 7.65 16.49 3.07
CA ASP A 100 9.07 16.21 3.21
C ASP A 100 9.90 17.50 3.21
N ILE A 101 9.66 18.43 2.24
CA ILE A 101 10.28 19.76 2.22
C ILE A 101 10.02 20.52 3.52
N LYS A 102 8.77 20.55 3.96
CA LYS A 102 8.38 21.29 5.17
C LYS A 102 9.07 20.75 6.42
N ALA A 103 9.18 19.43 6.54
CA ALA A 103 9.84 18.78 7.64
C ALA A 103 11.36 18.99 7.60
N LYS A 104 12.00 18.92 6.43
CA LYS A 104 13.43 19.21 6.23
C LYS A 104 13.76 20.66 6.58
N ILE A 105 12.94 21.64 6.16
CA ILE A 105 13.12 23.05 6.53
C ILE A 105 12.96 23.28 8.04
N ALA A 106 12.01 22.58 8.68
CA ALA A 106 11.83 22.62 10.12
C ALA A 106 12.93 21.85 10.89
N ASN A 107 13.79 21.12 10.20
CA ASN A 107 14.80 20.23 10.75
C ASN A 107 14.21 19.19 11.71
N LEU A 108 13.08 18.59 11.32
CA LEU A 108 12.34 17.60 12.09
C LEU A 108 12.03 16.36 11.25
N PRO A 109 11.93 15.17 11.86
CA PRO A 109 11.25 14.04 11.23
C PRO A 109 9.77 14.38 10.98
N LEU A 110 9.18 13.84 9.91
CA LEU A 110 7.81 14.22 9.53
C LEU A 110 6.77 13.95 10.63
N TYR A 111 6.87 12.84 11.37
CA TYR A 111 5.92 12.54 12.44
C TYR A 111 5.88 13.62 13.54
N GLU A 112 7.01 14.26 13.85
CA GLU A 112 7.06 15.39 14.79
C GLU A 112 6.27 16.60 14.27
N LEU A 113 6.38 16.88 12.97
CA LEU A 113 5.64 17.99 12.37
C LEU A 113 4.14 17.70 12.27
N LEU A 114 3.73 16.43 12.20
CA LEU A 114 2.32 16.03 12.20
C LEU A 114 1.66 16.18 13.57
N GLY A 115 2.45 16.24 14.65
CA GLY A 115 1.96 16.45 16.02
C GLY A 115 2.68 15.62 17.08
N GLY A 116 3.76 14.93 16.71
CA GLY A 116 4.55 14.06 17.59
C GLY A 116 4.15 12.59 17.53
N ALA A 117 4.99 11.74 18.08
CA ALA A 117 4.82 10.29 18.06
C ALA A 117 3.72 9.83 19.03
N SER A 118 2.81 9.00 18.56
CA SER A 118 1.85 8.24 19.39
C SER A 118 2.41 6.90 19.87
N ARG A 119 3.55 6.47 19.29
CA ARG A 119 4.26 5.22 19.62
C ARG A 119 5.73 5.34 19.22
N ASP A 120 6.57 4.47 19.80
CA ASP A 120 8.02 4.49 19.58
C ASP A 120 8.45 3.70 18.35
N LYS A 121 7.61 2.78 17.87
CA LYS A 121 7.87 1.88 16.75
C LYS A 121 6.57 1.40 16.11
N VAL A 122 6.64 0.95 14.87
CA VAL A 122 5.49 0.56 14.05
C VAL A 122 5.49 -0.95 13.82
N LEU A 123 4.46 -1.65 14.31
CA LEU A 123 4.26 -3.07 14.03
C LEU A 123 4.05 -3.29 12.53
N VAL A 124 4.73 -4.31 11.99
CA VAL A 124 4.61 -4.64 10.57
C VAL A 124 4.30 -6.09 10.31
N TYR A 125 3.74 -6.39 9.13
CA TYR A 125 3.57 -7.76 8.68
C TYR A 125 4.31 -8.04 7.37
N GLY A 126 4.80 -9.28 7.25
CA GLY A 126 5.46 -9.79 6.05
C GLY A 126 4.57 -10.75 5.27
N HIS A 127 5.01 -11.17 4.09
CA HIS A 127 4.26 -12.04 3.16
C HIS A 127 4.91 -13.42 3.03
N ALA A 128 4.29 -14.43 3.62
CA ALA A 128 4.66 -15.83 3.45
C ALA A 128 3.81 -16.43 2.31
N ASN A 129 4.41 -16.58 1.15
CA ASN A 129 3.78 -17.16 -0.04
C ASN A 129 4.40 -18.52 -0.35
N GLY A 130 3.60 -19.55 -0.55
CA GLY A 130 4.07 -20.89 -0.88
C GLY A 130 3.31 -21.52 -2.04
N VAL A 131 3.93 -22.48 -2.69
CA VAL A 131 3.31 -23.24 -3.80
C VAL A 131 2.29 -24.27 -3.32
N ASP A 132 2.34 -24.63 -2.03
CA ASP A 132 1.41 -25.52 -1.33
C ASP A 132 1.40 -25.20 0.18
N ILE A 133 0.55 -25.90 0.95
CA ILE A 133 0.42 -25.70 2.40
C ILE A 133 1.76 -25.90 3.13
N LYS A 134 2.51 -26.94 2.75
CA LYS A 134 3.79 -27.24 3.41
C LYS A 134 4.79 -26.11 3.19
N HIS A 135 4.98 -25.73 1.93
CA HIS A 135 5.90 -24.63 1.58
C HIS A 135 5.45 -23.29 2.22
N THR A 136 4.14 -23.02 2.27
CA THR A 136 3.64 -21.83 2.96
C THR A 136 3.94 -21.87 4.46
N ALA A 137 3.82 -23.05 5.10
CA ALA A 137 4.19 -23.20 6.51
C ALA A 137 5.70 -22.99 6.71
N ASP A 138 6.54 -23.58 5.86
CA ASP A 138 7.99 -23.37 5.89
C ASP A 138 8.34 -21.86 5.74
N GLU A 139 7.65 -21.12 4.85
CA GLU A 139 7.81 -19.67 4.67
C GLU A 139 7.33 -18.87 5.90
N VAL A 140 6.22 -19.24 6.53
CA VAL A 140 5.78 -18.62 7.80
C VAL A 140 6.86 -18.80 8.88
N GLY A 141 7.46 -20.00 8.98
CA GLY A 141 8.58 -20.26 9.86
C GLY A 141 9.78 -19.35 9.55
N ARG A 142 10.15 -19.22 8.29
CA ARG A 142 11.24 -18.32 7.85
C ARG A 142 10.98 -16.87 8.22
N TYR A 143 9.76 -16.34 8.02
CA TYR A 143 9.43 -14.96 8.41
C TYR A 143 9.43 -14.77 9.93
N LYS A 144 8.98 -15.77 10.69
CA LYS A 144 9.09 -15.78 12.14
C LYS A 144 10.56 -15.74 12.60
N ASP A 145 11.44 -16.51 11.97
CA ASP A 145 12.88 -16.51 12.26
C ASP A 145 13.55 -15.18 11.91
N LEU A 146 13.01 -14.45 10.91
CA LEU A 146 13.40 -13.07 10.58
C LEU A 146 12.91 -12.04 11.61
N GLY A 147 12.11 -12.45 12.60
CA GLY A 147 11.59 -11.60 13.66
C GLY A 147 10.19 -11.06 13.44
N TYR A 148 9.47 -11.39 12.35
CA TYR A 148 8.10 -10.94 12.15
C TYR A 148 7.15 -11.53 13.17
N LYS A 149 6.26 -10.71 13.73
CA LYS A 149 5.21 -11.08 14.69
C LYS A 149 3.84 -11.23 14.03
N ALA A 150 3.70 -10.67 12.85
CA ALA A 150 2.50 -10.74 12.03
C ALA A 150 2.89 -11.16 10.60
N ILE A 151 2.17 -12.12 10.03
CA ILE A 151 2.52 -12.73 8.75
C ILE A 151 1.25 -12.98 7.93
N ARG A 152 1.19 -12.42 6.74
CA ARG A 152 0.19 -12.74 5.74
C ARG A 152 0.54 -14.05 5.06
N ALA A 153 -0.32 -15.05 5.20
CA ALA A 153 -0.11 -16.37 4.63
C ALA A 153 -0.98 -16.60 3.39
N GLN A 154 -0.33 -16.94 2.28
CA GLN A 154 -0.97 -17.30 1.01
C GLN A 154 -0.32 -18.56 0.44
N SER A 155 -1.12 -19.41 -0.18
CA SER A 155 -0.67 -20.71 -0.69
C SER A 155 -1.24 -21.02 -2.06
N GLY A 156 -0.47 -21.70 -2.86
CA GLY A 156 -0.96 -22.33 -4.09
C GLY A 156 -2.12 -23.27 -3.77
N ILE A 157 -3.15 -23.20 -4.61
CA ILE A 157 -4.40 -23.96 -4.47
C ILE A 157 -4.37 -25.12 -5.48
N PRO A 158 -4.62 -26.37 -5.05
CA PRO A 158 -4.66 -27.49 -5.99
C PRO A 158 -5.66 -27.25 -7.13
N GLY A 159 -5.20 -27.39 -8.38
CA GLY A 159 -6.01 -27.16 -9.57
C GLY A 159 -6.14 -25.71 -10.03
N VAL A 160 -5.61 -24.74 -9.26
CA VAL A 160 -5.53 -23.33 -9.66
C VAL A 160 -4.07 -23.03 -10.02
N LYS A 161 -3.81 -22.67 -11.27
CA LYS A 161 -2.45 -22.37 -11.74
C LYS A 161 -2.27 -20.88 -11.96
N GLY A 162 -1.23 -20.31 -11.36
CA GLY A 162 -0.73 -18.98 -11.70
C GLY A 162 -1.57 -17.79 -11.24
N ALA A 163 -2.54 -17.97 -10.36
CA ALA A 163 -3.27 -16.82 -9.78
C ALA A 163 -2.29 -15.92 -9.02
N TYR A 164 -2.42 -14.59 -9.22
CA TYR A 164 -1.57 -13.60 -8.56
C TYR A 164 -1.59 -13.77 -7.03
N GLY A 165 -0.42 -13.66 -6.41
CA GLY A 165 -0.27 -13.88 -4.97
C GLY A 165 -0.50 -15.32 -4.52
N VAL A 166 -0.74 -16.25 -5.46
CA VAL A 166 -1.05 -17.65 -5.16
C VAL A 166 -0.19 -18.52 -6.08
N GLY A 167 0.76 -19.24 -5.54
CA GLY A 167 1.38 -20.34 -6.26
C GLY A 167 2.82 -20.20 -6.75
N LYS A 168 3.53 -19.11 -6.52
CA LYS A 168 4.95 -18.97 -6.92
C LYS A 168 5.83 -18.23 -5.90
N GLY A 169 5.59 -18.26 -4.61
CA GLY A 169 6.50 -17.73 -3.58
C GLY A 169 6.92 -16.24 -3.71
N GLU A 170 6.92 -15.68 -4.92
CA GLU A 170 7.27 -14.30 -5.23
C GLU A 170 6.12 -13.60 -5.95
N MET A 171 6.00 -12.30 -5.74
CA MET A 171 5.08 -11.46 -6.51
C MET A 171 5.55 -11.42 -7.97
N TYR A 172 4.69 -11.85 -8.87
CA TYR A 172 5.05 -12.11 -10.26
C TYR A 172 4.53 -11.03 -11.20
N TYR A 173 5.46 -10.38 -11.90
CA TYR A 173 5.18 -9.48 -13.01
C TYR A 173 5.74 -10.11 -14.30
N GLU A 174 4.91 -10.12 -15.34
CA GLU A 174 5.33 -10.62 -16.65
C GLU A 174 5.97 -9.49 -17.46
N PRO A 175 7.06 -9.75 -18.20
CA PRO A 175 7.55 -8.82 -19.19
C PRO A 175 6.46 -8.48 -20.22
N ALA A 176 6.27 -7.20 -20.51
CA ALA A 176 5.33 -6.74 -21.53
C ALA A 176 6.07 -6.55 -22.86
N ASP A 177 6.49 -7.66 -23.47
CA ASP A 177 7.23 -7.71 -24.73
C ASP A 177 6.34 -7.66 -25.98
N GLY A 178 5.11 -7.18 -25.84
CA GLY A 178 4.09 -7.14 -26.88
C GLY A 178 3.14 -8.36 -26.85
N ALA A 179 3.36 -9.30 -25.94
CA ALA A 179 2.43 -10.39 -25.69
C ALA A 179 1.21 -9.92 -24.87
N LEU A 180 0.14 -10.68 -24.92
CA LEU A 180 -0.99 -10.49 -23.99
C LEU A 180 -0.60 -11.01 -22.61
N PRO A 181 -1.21 -10.47 -21.53
CA PRO A 181 -1.06 -11.01 -20.18
C PRO A 181 -1.41 -12.49 -20.14
N SER A 182 -0.72 -13.27 -19.33
CA SER A 182 -1.10 -14.67 -19.13
C SER A 182 -2.48 -14.74 -18.45
N GLU A 183 -3.26 -15.72 -18.90
CA GLU A 183 -4.60 -15.99 -18.36
C GLU A 183 -4.52 -17.19 -17.41
N THR A 184 -4.94 -16.95 -16.16
CA THR A 184 -4.99 -17.99 -15.13
C THR A 184 -6.42 -18.45 -14.92
N LEU A 185 -6.61 -19.70 -14.50
CA LEU A 185 -7.94 -20.22 -14.19
C LEU A 185 -8.20 -20.15 -12.69
N TRP A 186 -9.26 -19.45 -12.32
CA TRP A 186 -9.71 -19.37 -10.95
C TRP A 186 -10.82 -20.39 -10.65
N ASN A 187 -10.77 -20.96 -9.44
CA ASN A 187 -11.80 -21.86 -8.92
C ASN A 187 -12.14 -21.53 -7.48
N THR A 188 -13.23 -20.82 -7.29
CA THR A 188 -13.71 -20.39 -5.96
C THR A 188 -13.99 -21.55 -5.02
N SER A 189 -14.62 -22.63 -5.50
CA SER A 189 -14.92 -23.78 -4.64
C SER A 189 -13.67 -24.47 -4.11
N SER A 190 -12.65 -24.61 -4.95
CA SER A 190 -11.35 -25.14 -4.52
C SER A 190 -10.72 -24.23 -3.47
N TYR A 191 -10.74 -22.91 -3.68
CA TYR A 191 -10.21 -21.94 -2.73
C TYR A 191 -10.91 -21.98 -1.36
N LEU A 192 -12.24 -21.94 -1.35
CA LEU A 192 -13.03 -21.96 -0.09
C LEU A 192 -12.81 -23.26 0.70
N ASN A 193 -12.59 -24.38 0.03
CA ASN A 193 -12.30 -25.66 0.67
C ASN A 193 -10.84 -25.76 1.15
N PHE A 194 -9.95 -24.97 0.60
CA PHE A 194 -8.51 -25.04 0.84
C PHE A 194 -8.07 -24.08 1.95
N ALA A 195 -8.51 -22.82 1.95
CA ALA A 195 -8.03 -21.80 2.85
C ALA A 195 -8.14 -22.20 4.35
N PRO A 196 -9.25 -22.78 4.85
CA PRO A 196 -9.31 -23.22 6.24
C PRO A 196 -8.28 -24.31 6.60
N LYS A 197 -7.91 -25.17 5.65
CA LYS A 197 -6.89 -26.22 5.86
C LYS A 197 -5.49 -25.61 6.01
N LEU A 198 -5.19 -24.57 5.26
CA LEU A 198 -3.96 -23.81 5.43
C LEU A 198 -3.85 -23.26 6.86
N PHE A 199 -4.87 -22.52 7.31
CA PHE A 199 -4.82 -21.91 8.65
C PHE A 199 -4.89 -22.92 9.79
N SER A 200 -5.60 -24.04 9.64
CA SER A 200 -5.51 -25.16 10.58
C SER A 200 -4.07 -25.65 10.71
N ARG A 201 -3.41 -25.91 9.57
CA ARG A 201 -2.00 -26.35 9.60
C ARG A 201 -1.08 -25.33 10.25
N LEU A 202 -1.25 -24.03 9.96
CA LEU A 202 -0.41 -22.98 10.53
C LEU A 202 -0.61 -22.85 12.04
N ARG A 203 -1.85 -22.95 12.54
CA ARG A 203 -2.13 -22.94 13.98
C ARG A 203 -1.64 -24.17 14.71
N ASP A 204 -1.73 -25.34 14.08
CA ASP A 204 -1.18 -26.59 14.64
C ASP A 204 0.35 -26.51 14.80
N GLU A 205 1.05 -25.83 13.88
CA GLU A 205 2.51 -25.76 13.86
C GLU A 205 3.08 -24.60 14.68
N TYR A 206 2.47 -23.41 14.57
CA TYR A 206 3.00 -22.18 15.17
C TYR A 206 2.23 -21.66 16.38
N GLY A 207 1.08 -22.27 16.70
CA GLY A 207 0.28 -21.88 17.86
C GLY A 207 -0.47 -20.55 17.68
N PRO A 208 -1.00 -19.99 18.78
CA PRO A 208 -1.82 -18.76 18.75
C PRO A 208 -1.00 -17.47 18.81
N ASP A 209 0.28 -17.51 19.19
CA ASP A 209 1.06 -16.31 19.54
C ASP A 209 1.52 -15.50 18.33
N ILE A 210 1.42 -16.04 17.12
CA ILE A 210 1.73 -15.34 15.88
C ILE A 210 0.45 -14.76 15.27
N GLU A 211 0.50 -13.49 14.88
CA GLU A 211 -0.61 -12.86 14.15
C GLU A 211 -0.62 -13.34 12.70
N LEU A 212 -1.67 -14.02 12.29
CA LEU A 212 -1.85 -14.48 10.92
C LEU A 212 -2.86 -13.59 10.19
N LEU A 213 -2.51 -13.18 8.97
CA LEU A 213 -3.36 -12.40 8.08
C LEU A 213 -3.65 -13.20 6.82
N HIS A 214 -4.77 -12.91 6.16
CA HIS A 214 -5.12 -13.53 4.88
C HIS A 214 -5.70 -12.50 3.93
N ASP A 215 -5.19 -12.50 2.70
CA ASP A 215 -5.64 -11.64 1.62
C ASP A 215 -6.45 -12.47 0.61
N VAL A 216 -7.70 -12.08 0.43
CA VAL A 216 -8.61 -12.70 -0.53
C VAL A 216 -8.50 -12.05 -1.91
N HIS A 217 -8.04 -10.80 -1.92
CA HIS A 217 -7.71 -10.06 -3.13
C HIS A 217 -8.89 -9.90 -4.10
N HIS A 218 -10.03 -9.43 -3.56
CA HIS A 218 -11.27 -9.11 -4.29
C HIS A 218 -11.96 -10.27 -5.02
N ARG A 219 -11.58 -11.54 -4.75
CA ARG A 219 -11.97 -12.70 -5.57
C ARG A 219 -13.32 -13.32 -5.26
N LEU A 220 -13.97 -12.95 -4.15
CA LEU A 220 -15.19 -13.60 -3.71
C LEU A 220 -16.42 -12.73 -3.91
N THR A 221 -17.55 -13.40 -4.16
CA THR A 221 -18.87 -12.79 -4.00
C THR A 221 -19.17 -12.59 -2.51
N PRO A 222 -20.13 -11.70 -2.14
CA PRO A 222 -20.43 -11.42 -0.73
C PRO A 222 -20.80 -12.65 0.10
N ILE A 223 -21.55 -13.59 -0.47
CA ILE A 223 -21.94 -14.82 0.23
C ILE A 223 -20.77 -15.78 0.41
N GLU A 224 -19.87 -15.85 -0.57
CA GLU A 224 -18.64 -16.64 -0.50
C GLU A 224 -17.68 -16.06 0.53
N ALA A 225 -17.54 -14.74 0.58
CA ALA A 225 -16.73 -14.02 1.57
C ALA A 225 -17.29 -14.24 2.99
N GLY A 226 -18.62 -14.20 3.18
CA GLY A 226 -19.23 -14.52 4.46
C GLY A 226 -18.98 -15.98 4.90
N ARG A 227 -19.04 -16.94 3.97
CA ARG A 227 -18.71 -18.35 4.23
C ARG A 227 -17.24 -18.53 4.60
N LEU A 228 -16.34 -17.89 3.86
CA LEU A 228 -14.91 -17.93 4.16
C LEU A 228 -14.63 -17.36 5.55
N GLY A 229 -15.08 -16.14 5.81
CA GLY A 229 -14.91 -15.49 7.10
C GLY A 229 -15.40 -16.36 8.26
N LYS A 230 -16.58 -16.98 8.12
CA LYS A 230 -17.12 -17.92 9.12
C LYS A 230 -16.23 -19.14 9.33
N SER A 231 -15.65 -19.68 8.26
CA SER A 231 -14.77 -20.86 8.34
C SER A 231 -13.39 -20.52 8.92
N LEU A 232 -12.99 -19.25 8.90
CA LEU A 232 -11.71 -18.77 9.43
C LEU A 232 -11.79 -18.34 10.91
N GLU A 233 -12.96 -18.15 11.49
CA GLU A 233 -13.13 -17.75 12.90
C GLU A 233 -12.34 -18.60 13.90
N PRO A 234 -12.27 -19.95 13.78
CA PRO A 234 -11.51 -20.78 14.72
C PRO A 234 -10.01 -20.52 14.75
N PHE A 235 -9.49 -19.85 13.73
CA PHE A 235 -8.06 -19.60 13.59
C PHE A 235 -7.64 -18.21 14.09
N HIS A 236 -8.57 -17.38 14.54
CA HIS A 236 -8.31 -16.06 15.14
C HIS A 236 -7.32 -15.23 14.32
N LEU A 237 -7.67 -14.98 13.04
CA LEU A 237 -6.83 -14.17 12.18
C LEU A 237 -6.81 -12.70 12.65
N PHE A 238 -5.69 -12.02 12.43
CA PHE A 238 -5.59 -10.58 12.64
C PHE A 238 -6.59 -9.85 11.74
N TRP A 239 -6.68 -10.28 10.45
CA TRP A 239 -7.74 -9.90 9.53
C TRP A 239 -7.88 -10.84 8.32
N MET A 240 -9.02 -10.75 7.65
CA MET A 240 -9.26 -11.18 6.29
C MET A 240 -9.40 -9.90 5.44
N GLU A 241 -8.50 -9.68 4.45
CA GLU A 241 -8.48 -8.46 3.66
C GLU A 241 -9.07 -8.66 2.28
N ASP A 242 -9.62 -7.57 1.73
CA ASP A 242 -10.11 -7.41 0.35
C ASP A 242 -10.98 -8.59 -0.11
N CYS A 243 -11.92 -8.98 0.74
CA CYS A 243 -12.69 -10.22 0.54
C CYS A 243 -13.66 -10.17 -0.65
N THR A 244 -14.12 -8.97 -1.03
CA THR A 244 -15.02 -8.74 -2.18
C THR A 244 -14.51 -7.57 -3.02
N PRO A 245 -14.95 -7.43 -4.29
CA PRO A 245 -14.68 -6.22 -5.06
C PRO A 245 -15.08 -4.95 -4.31
N ALA A 246 -14.18 -3.98 -4.29
CA ALA A 246 -14.33 -2.76 -3.50
C ALA A 246 -15.39 -1.78 -4.06
N GLU A 247 -15.85 -1.98 -5.28
CA GLU A 247 -16.90 -1.17 -5.92
C GLU A 247 -18.24 -1.34 -5.25
N ASN A 248 -18.55 -2.54 -4.74
CA ASN A 248 -19.82 -2.83 -4.06
C ASN A 248 -19.64 -2.83 -2.54
N GLN A 249 -19.49 -1.66 -1.94
CA GLN A 249 -19.32 -1.51 -0.49
C GLN A 249 -20.50 -2.04 0.33
N GLU A 250 -21.73 -1.95 -0.19
CA GLU A 250 -22.94 -2.46 0.47
C GLU A 250 -22.86 -3.99 0.70
N ALA A 251 -22.11 -4.71 -0.13
CA ALA A 251 -21.87 -6.14 0.01
C ALA A 251 -21.25 -6.51 1.36
N LEU A 252 -20.42 -5.63 1.93
CA LEU A 252 -19.78 -5.89 3.21
C LEU A 252 -20.76 -5.98 4.38
N ARG A 253 -21.99 -5.46 4.26
CA ARG A 253 -23.06 -5.69 5.24
C ARG A 253 -23.40 -7.17 5.35
N LEU A 254 -23.51 -7.86 4.20
CA LEU A 254 -23.78 -9.30 4.18
C LEU A 254 -22.60 -10.08 4.79
N VAL A 255 -21.38 -9.71 4.44
CA VAL A 255 -20.18 -10.36 5.00
C VAL A 255 -20.15 -10.19 6.52
N ARG A 256 -20.28 -8.95 7.01
CA ARG A 256 -20.24 -8.63 8.46
C ARG A 256 -21.34 -9.36 9.24
N GLN A 257 -22.50 -9.58 8.68
CA GLN A 257 -23.60 -10.33 9.34
C GLN A 257 -23.27 -11.82 9.55
N HIS A 258 -22.31 -12.38 8.81
CA HIS A 258 -22.03 -13.81 8.81
C HIS A 258 -20.67 -14.18 9.43
N THR A 259 -19.85 -13.22 9.78
CA THR A 259 -18.54 -13.51 10.41
C THR A 259 -18.11 -12.44 11.40
N THR A 260 -17.42 -12.91 12.44
CA THR A 260 -16.67 -12.08 13.41
C THR A 260 -15.19 -12.00 13.09
N THR A 261 -14.71 -12.67 12.05
CA THR A 261 -13.31 -12.49 11.55
C THR A 261 -13.10 -11.02 11.22
N PRO A 262 -12.06 -10.36 11.76
CA PRO A 262 -11.79 -8.96 11.46
C PRO A 262 -11.62 -8.74 9.96
N LEU A 263 -12.14 -7.62 9.45
CA LEU A 263 -12.12 -7.27 8.03
C LEU A 263 -11.26 -6.04 7.77
N ALA A 264 -10.40 -6.13 6.77
CA ALA A 264 -9.60 -5.02 6.24
C ALA A 264 -9.90 -4.81 4.75
N ILE A 265 -9.98 -3.56 4.32
CA ILE A 265 -10.13 -3.21 2.90
C ILE A 265 -9.59 -1.80 2.67
N GLY A 266 -9.10 -1.50 1.48
CA GLY A 266 -8.85 -0.11 1.13
C GLY A 266 -7.62 0.19 0.28
N GLU A 267 -6.81 -0.77 -0.13
CA GLU A 267 -5.61 -0.51 -0.94
C GLU A 267 -5.93 0.18 -2.28
N ILE A 268 -7.11 -0.11 -2.85
CA ILE A 268 -7.58 0.51 -4.09
C ILE A 268 -8.42 1.77 -3.88
N PHE A 269 -8.67 2.20 -2.65
CA PHE A 269 -9.43 3.43 -2.38
C PHE A 269 -8.59 4.68 -2.63
N ASN A 270 -9.22 5.65 -3.27
CA ASN A 270 -8.54 6.89 -3.64
C ASN A 270 -8.99 8.08 -2.79
N THR A 271 -10.14 8.01 -2.13
CA THR A 271 -10.69 9.14 -1.37
C THR A 271 -11.44 8.67 -0.12
N VAL A 272 -11.65 9.60 0.82
CA VAL A 272 -12.52 9.38 1.98
C VAL A 272 -13.95 8.99 1.58
N HIS A 273 -14.38 9.36 0.37
CA HIS A 273 -15.71 9.00 -0.14
C HIS A 273 -15.83 7.50 -0.43
N ASP A 274 -14.72 6.83 -0.74
CA ASP A 274 -14.69 5.39 -1.03
C ASP A 274 -14.81 4.55 0.25
N CYS A 275 -14.45 5.08 1.41
CA CYS A 275 -14.46 4.34 2.67
C CYS A 275 -15.46 4.86 3.72
N ARG A 276 -16.09 6.00 3.48
CA ARG A 276 -16.94 6.66 4.48
C ARG A 276 -18.03 5.72 5.03
N THR A 277 -18.79 5.06 4.19
CA THR A 277 -19.89 4.17 4.60
C THR A 277 -19.36 2.98 5.39
N LEU A 278 -18.26 2.38 4.93
CA LEU A 278 -17.62 1.24 5.59
C LEU A 278 -17.20 1.57 7.03
N ILE A 279 -16.65 2.76 7.22
CA ILE A 279 -16.21 3.25 8.52
C ILE A 279 -17.43 3.61 9.41
N GLN A 280 -18.34 4.43 8.90
CA GLN A 280 -19.49 4.93 9.69
C GLN A 280 -20.42 3.84 10.18
N GLU A 281 -20.57 2.78 9.41
CA GLU A 281 -21.42 1.66 9.76
C GLU A 281 -20.66 0.47 10.36
N GLN A 282 -19.37 0.66 10.63
CA GLN A 282 -18.50 -0.36 11.24
C GLN A 282 -18.53 -1.70 10.48
N LEU A 283 -18.52 -1.62 9.16
CA LEU A 283 -18.49 -2.79 8.30
C LEU A 283 -17.10 -3.40 8.18
N ILE A 284 -16.09 -2.66 8.61
CA ILE A 284 -14.68 -3.05 8.62
C ILE A 284 -14.05 -2.73 9.97
N ASP A 285 -12.96 -3.39 10.29
CA ASP A 285 -12.19 -3.19 11.52
C ASP A 285 -10.91 -2.40 11.23
N TYR A 286 -10.41 -2.52 10.00
CA TYR A 286 -9.21 -1.83 9.53
C TYR A 286 -9.46 -1.17 8.17
N ILE A 287 -9.09 0.11 8.06
CA ILE A 287 -9.04 0.81 6.78
C ILE A 287 -7.60 0.74 6.24
N ARG A 288 -7.42 -0.01 5.15
CA ARG A 288 -6.12 -0.37 4.59
C ARG A 288 -5.76 0.47 3.37
N THR A 289 -5.67 1.79 3.55
CA THR A 289 -5.29 2.72 2.49
C THR A 289 -3.78 2.88 2.36
N THR A 290 -3.32 3.38 1.21
CA THR A 290 -1.92 3.70 0.98
C THR A 290 -1.70 5.20 0.83
N VAL A 291 -0.56 5.69 1.25
CA VAL A 291 -0.12 7.08 1.03
C VAL A 291 -0.22 7.45 -0.44
N VAL A 292 0.20 6.56 -1.34
CA VAL A 292 0.28 6.81 -2.78
C VAL A 292 -1.11 6.91 -3.43
N HIS A 293 -1.98 5.93 -3.22
CA HIS A 293 -3.24 5.87 -3.96
C HIS A 293 -4.36 6.71 -3.32
N ALA A 294 -4.23 7.04 -2.04
CA ALA A 294 -5.22 7.81 -1.29
C ALA A 294 -4.90 9.30 -1.17
N GLY A 295 -4.09 9.85 -2.07
CA GLY A 295 -3.89 11.30 -2.18
C GLY A 295 -2.92 11.90 -1.15
N GLY A 296 -2.01 11.13 -0.57
CA GLY A 296 -0.94 11.61 0.29
C GLY A 296 -1.33 11.76 1.76
N ILE A 297 -0.38 12.28 2.54
CA ILE A 297 -0.50 12.44 4.00
C ILE A 297 -1.68 13.35 4.39
N THR A 298 -1.88 14.46 3.67
CA THR A 298 -2.97 15.40 3.93
C THR A 298 -4.33 14.72 3.90
N HIS A 299 -4.57 13.86 2.92
CA HIS A 299 -5.86 13.18 2.78
C HIS A 299 -5.99 11.97 3.71
N LEU A 300 -4.92 11.20 3.91
CA LEU A 300 -4.90 10.11 4.88
C LEU A 300 -5.25 10.56 6.30
N ARG A 301 -4.82 11.77 6.71
CA ARG A 301 -5.20 12.35 8.01
C ARG A 301 -6.71 12.50 8.14
N GLN A 302 -7.42 12.86 7.07
CA GLN A 302 -8.88 12.97 7.08
C GLN A 302 -9.55 11.60 7.19
N ILE A 303 -9.04 10.60 6.47
CA ILE A 303 -9.54 9.21 6.54
C ILE A 303 -9.33 8.64 7.95
N ALA A 304 -8.13 8.80 8.52
CA ALA A 304 -7.81 8.29 9.85
C ALA A 304 -8.60 9.00 10.96
N ALA A 305 -8.83 10.31 10.85
CA ALA A 305 -9.65 11.06 11.80
C ALA A 305 -11.11 10.56 11.78
N LEU A 306 -11.68 10.31 10.59
CA LEU A 306 -13.00 9.69 10.48
C LEU A 306 -13.01 8.28 11.10
N ALA A 307 -12.01 7.45 10.78
CA ALA A 307 -11.89 6.09 11.27
C ALA A 307 -11.78 6.03 12.81
N ALA A 308 -11.02 6.95 13.42
CA ALA A 308 -10.84 7.03 14.86
C ALA A 308 -12.16 7.26 15.62
N LEU A 309 -13.09 8.06 15.07
CA LEU A 309 -14.41 8.31 15.67
C LEU A 309 -15.25 7.02 15.80
N TYR A 310 -15.02 6.05 14.94
CA TYR A 310 -15.76 4.79 14.88
C TYR A 310 -14.95 3.58 15.33
N GLN A 311 -13.80 3.80 15.99
CA GLN A 311 -12.86 2.77 16.46
C GLN A 311 -12.36 1.83 15.35
N VAL A 312 -12.38 2.28 14.10
CA VAL A 312 -11.71 1.59 13.00
C VAL A 312 -10.23 1.97 13.01
N ARG A 313 -9.36 0.98 12.93
CA ARG A 313 -7.90 1.17 12.95
C ARG A 313 -7.36 1.34 11.55
N THR A 314 -6.17 1.95 11.42
CA THR A 314 -5.48 2.03 10.13
C THR A 314 -4.65 0.77 9.90
N GLY A 315 -4.56 0.34 8.63
CA GLY A 315 -3.62 -0.67 8.16
C GLY A 315 -2.94 -0.14 6.90
N SER A 316 -1.71 0.34 7.00
CA SER A 316 -1.08 0.99 5.86
C SER A 316 -0.63 -0.03 4.82
N HIS A 317 -1.19 0.08 3.60
CA HIS A 317 -0.73 -0.68 2.44
C HIS A 317 0.62 -0.14 1.97
N GLY A 318 1.55 -1.05 1.69
CA GLY A 318 2.89 -0.70 1.28
C GLY A 318 3.69 -1.94 0.86
N ALA A 319 3.19 -2.67 -0.14
CA ALA A 319 3.93 -3.78 -0.74
C ALA A 319 5.11 -3.26 -1.58
N THR A 320 6.01 -4.16 -2.00
CA THR A 320 7.21 -3.81 -2.80
C THR A 320 6.92 -3.31 -4.22
N ASP A 321 5.67 -3.21 -4.60
CA ASP A 321 5.22 -2.49 -5.81
C ASP A 321 5.18 -0.97 -5.63
N LEU A 322 5.41 -0.49 -4.41
CA LEU A 322 5.63 0.90 -4.05
C LEU A 322 7.05 1.10 -3.55
N SER A 323 7.59 2.31 -3.74
CA SER A 323 9.00 2.60 -3.43
C SER A 323 9.27 2.76 -1.92
N PRO A 324 10.55 2.73 -1.50
CA PRO A 324 10.93 3.10 -0.14
C PRO A 324 10.45 4.49 0.31
N ALA A 325 10.18 5.43 -0.62
CA ALA A 325 9.60 6.72 -0.27
C ALA A 325 8.16 6.58 0.26
N CYS A 326 7.37 5.66 -0.30
CA CYS A 326 6.07 5.29 0.26
C CYS A 326 6.21 4.68 1.65
N MET A 327 7.17 3.75 1.83
CA MET A 327 7.44 3.11 3.12
C MET A 327 7.79 4.12 4.22
N GLY A 328 8.71 5.05 3.92
CA GLY A 328 9.09 6.11 4.85
C GLY A 328 7.92 7.03 5.20
N ALA A 329 7.18 7.49 4.21
CA ALA A 329 6.01 8.34 4.43
C ALA A 329 4.92 7.65 5.27
N ALA A 330 4.63 6.37 4.98
CA ALA A 330 3.70 5.56 5.75
C ALA A 330 4.18 5.36 7.19
N LEU A 331 5.46 5.05 7.40
CA LEU A 331 6.06 4.89 8.73
C LEU A 331 5.89 6.15 9.59
N HIS A 332 6.17 7.33 9.04
CA HIS A 332 5.98 8.59 9.76
C HIS A 332 4.51 8.88 10.06
N PHE A 333 3.61 8.56 9.13
CA PHE A 333 2.17 8.65 9.36
C PHE A 333 1.72 7.68 10.47
N ASP A 334 2.19 6.44 10.44
CA ASP A 334 1.84 5.38 11.39
C ASP A 334 2.43 5.60 12.78
N LEU A 335 3.57 6.27 12.90
CA LEU A 335 4.09 6.74 14.18
C LEU A 335 3.19 7.79 14.84
N TRP A 336 2.64 8.70 14.02
CA TRP A 336 1.80 9.79 14.50
C TRP A 336 0.34 9.37 14.75
N VAL A 337 -0.30 8.61 13.84
CA VAL A 337 -1.74 8.34 13.89
C VAL A 337 -2.15 7.58 15.16
N PRO A 338 -3.16 8.05 15.94
CA PRO A 338 -3.50 7.39 17.21
C PRO A 338 -4.18 6.03 17.07
N ASN A 339 -5.02 5.84 16.04
CA ASN A 339 -5.76 4.61 15.78
C ASN A 339 -5.04 3.63 14.83
N PHE A 340 -3.72 3.55 14.94
CA PHE A 340 -2.88 2.63 14.17
C PHE A 340 -3.21 1.16 14.47
N GLY A 341 -3.14 0.32 13.45
CA GLY A 341 -3.22 -1.12 13.53
C GLY A 341 -1.89 -1.80 13.18
N ILE A 342 -1.55 -1.80 11.89
CA ILE A 342 -0.35 -2.48 11.39
C ILE A 342 0.06 -1.87 10.04
N GLN A 343 1.34 -1.88 9.69
CA GLN A 343 1.86 -1.49 8.38
C GLN A 343 2.31 -2.72 7.59
N GLU A 344 2.03 -2.75 6.31
CA GLU A 344 2.60 -3.73 5.41
C GLU A 344 4.08 -3.42 5.17
N TYR A 345 4.93 -4.43 5.31
CA TYR A 345 6.35 -4.30 5.04
C TYR A 345 6.91 -5.55 4.39
N MET A 346 7.10 -5.46 3.09
CA MET A 346 7.94 -6.37 2.33
C MET A 346 9.31 -5.71 2.16
N ARG A 347 10.39 -6.49 2.34
CA ARG A 347 11.74 -5.99 2.10
C ARG A 347 11.96 -5.75 0.63
N HIS A 348 12.47 -4.60 0.28
CA HIS A 348 12.93 -4.32 -1.08
C HIS A 348 14.22 -5.07 -1.39
N THR A 349 14.58 -5.10 -2.67
CA THR A 349 15.87 -5.67 -3.08
C THR A 349 17.02 -4.71 -2.69
N PRO A 350 18.25 -5.22 -2.52
CA PRO A 350 19.41 -4.35 -2.26
C PRO A 350 19.60 -3.27 -3.33
N GLU A 351 19.25 -3.54 -4.58
CA GLU A 351 19.33 -2.58 -5.69
C GLU A 351 18.29 -1.46 -5.51
N THR A 352 17.09 -1.79 -5.05
CA THR A 352 16.06 -0.80 -4.74
C THR A 352 16.48 0.07 -3.56
N ASP A 353 16.97 -0.53 -2.48
CA ASP A 353 17.43 0.20 -1.30
C ASP A 353 18.65 1.09 -1.61
N ALA A 354 19.51 0.68 -2.55
CA ALA A 354 20.61 1.52 -3.01
C ALA A 354 20.13 2.74 -3.81
N VAL A 355 19.12 2.59 -4.65
CA VAL A 355 18.49 3.71 -5.39
C VAL A 355 17.73 4.64 -4.46
N PHE A 356 17.14 4.10 -3.41
CA PHE A 356 16.36 4.84 -2.41
C PHE A 356 16.98 4.70 -1.01
N PRO A 357 18.11 5.39 -0.74
CA PRO A 357 18.71 5.35 0.59
C PRO A 357 17.75 5.85 1.64
N HIS A 358 17.63 5.11 2.76
CA HIS A 358 16.67 5.41 3.81
C HIS A 358 17.24 5.18 5.21
N SER A 359 16.65 5.86 6.22
CA SER A 359 17.05 5.77 7.62
C SER A 359 16.29 4.73 8.42
N TYR A 360 15.14 4.27 7.92
CA TYR A 360 14.33 3.31 8.67
C TYR A 360 14.97 1.92 8.70
N THR A 361 14.75 1.23 9.80
CA THR A 361 15.26 -0.13 10.03
C THR A 361 14.18 -1.05 10.54
N PHE A 362 14.29 -2.34 10.21
CA PHE A 362 13.43 -3.39 10.73
C PHE A 362 14.14 -4.12 11.86
N ASP A 363 13.47 -4.25 13.02
CA ASP A 363 13.94 -5.03 14.16
C ASP A 363 12.77 -5.66 14.90
N ASP A 364 12.87 -6.95 15.21
CA ASP A 364 11.93 -7.72 16.01
C ASP A 364 10.44 -7.47 15.72
N GLY A 365 10.07 -7.45 14.43
CA GLY A 365 8.70 -7.25 13.95
C GLY A 365 8.22 -5.80 13.85
N TYR A 366 9.11 -4.85 14.02
CA TYR A 366 8.78 -3.42 13.99
C TYR A 366 9.69 -2.65 13.04
N LEU A 367 9.16 -1.57 12.47
CA LEU A 367 9.94 -0.53 11.82
C LEU A 367 10.25 0.62 12.79
N HIS A 368 11.47 1.11 12.68
CA HIS A 368 12.00 2.27 13.41
C HIS A 368 12.39 3.34 12.39
N PRO A 369 12.05 4.63 12.58
CA PRO A 369 12.25 5.67 11.58
C PRO A 369 13.72 6.11 11.42
N GLY A 370 14.58 5.84 12.42
CA GLY A 370 15.89 6.48 12.53
C GLY A 370 15.77 7.97 12.88
N ASP A 371 16.87 8.70 12.72
CA ASP A 371 17.00 10.11 13.16
C ASP A 371 16.95 11.11 12.00
N ALA A 372 16.66 10.65 10.76
CA ALA A 372 16.66 11.53 9.60
C ALA A 372 15.47 12.49 9.60
N VAL A 373 15.70 13.71 9.12
CA VAL A 373 14.65 14.70 8.90
C VAL A 373 13.79 14.35 7.67
N GLY A 374 12.58 14.91 7.59
CA GLY A 374 11.69 14.63 6.48
C GLY A 374 11.02 13.26 6.63
N ILE A 375 10.85 12.57 5.52
CA ILE A 375 10.35 11.19 5.46
C ILE A 375 11.45 10.14 5.66
N GLY A 376 12.71 10.56 5.87
CA GLY A 376 13.84 9.67 6.09
C GLY A 376 14.26 8.84 4.88
N VAL A 377 13.86 9.24 3.67
CA VAL A 377 14.18 8.57 2.40
C VAL A 377 14.61 9.62 1.38
N ASP A 378 15.57 9.29 0.53
CA ASP A 378 15.96 10.09 -0.63
C ASP A 378 16.08 9.21 -1.88
N ILE A 379 16.47 9.79 -3.01
CA ILE A 379 16.71 9.09 -4.27
C ILE A 379 18.08 9.44 -4.83
N ASP A 380 18.88 8.41 -5.12
CA ASP A 380 20.12 8.52 -5.89
C ASP A 380 19.76 8.54 -7.40
N GLU A 381 19.72 9.74 -7.98
CA GLU A 381 19.31 9.93 -9.38
C GLU A 381 20.32 9.36 -10.37
N GLU A 382 21.63 9.38 -10.04
CA GLU A 382 22.65 8.81 -10.91
C GLU A 382 22.53 7.29 -10.97
N LEU A 383 22.22 6.68 -9.83
CA LEU A 383 21.98 5.24 -9.78
C LEU A 383 20.63 4.89 -10.40
N ALA A 384 19.57 5.65 -10.13
CA ALA A 384 18.24 5.47 -10.73
C ALA A 384 18.28 5.47 -12.27
N ALA A 385 19.11 6.33 -12.86
CA ALA A 385 19.28 6.41 -14.32
C ALA A 385 19.89 5.13 -14.95
N LYS A 386 20.51 4.26 -14.14
CA LYS A 386 21.05 2.97 -14.61
C LYS A 386 20.01 1.88 -14.73
N TYR A 387 18.81 2.10 -14.19
CA TYR A 387 17.68 1.18 -14.20
C TYR A 387 16.52 1.79 -14.99
N PRO A 388 16.56 1.77 -16.33
CA PRO A 388 15.48 2.34 -17.14
C PRO A 388 14.15 1.60 -16.93
N TYR A 389 13.04 2.30 -17.23
CA TYR A 389 11.70 1.69 -17.24
C TYR A 389 11.68 0.39 -18.03
N ASP A 390 11.15 -0.67 -17.40
CA ASP A 390 10.96 -1.98 -18.00
C ASP A 390 9.46 -2.32 -18.03
N PRO A 391 8.80 -2.32 -19.20
CA PRO A 391 7.38 -2.58 -19.29
C PRO A 391 7.01 -3.95 -18.70
N LYS A 392 6.07 -3.94 -17.77
CA LYS A 392 5.53 -5.15 -17.11
C LYS A 392 4.01 -5.17 -17.25
N GLN A 393 3.46 -6.35 -17.11
CA GLN A 393 2.01 -6.57 -17.06
C GLN A 393 1.66 -7.57 -15.96
N LEU A 394 0.44 -7.48 -15.49
CA LEU A 394 -0.10 -8.40 -14.50
C LEU A 394 -0.91 -9.48 -15.23
N PRO A 395 -0.87 -10.74 -14.77
CA PRO A 395 -1.74 -11.78 -15.29
C PRO A 395 -3.21 -11.43 -15.03
N VAL A 396 -4.12 -12.03 -15.79
CA VAL A 396 -5.57 -11.88 -15.59
C VAL A 396 -6.18 -13.23 -15.21
N ALA A 397 -7.31 -13.19 -14.50
CA ALA A 397 -7.99 -14.41 -14.08
C ALA A 397 -9.27 -14.67 -14.90
N ARG A 398 -9.53 -15.95 -15.19
CA ARG A 398 -10.77 -16.43 -15.82
C ARG A 398 -11.38 -17.57 -15.02
N LEU A 399 -12.68 -17.71 -15.14
CA LEU A 399 -13.40 -18.92 -14.74
C LEU A 399 -13.28 -20.02 -15.80
N HIS A 400 -13.62 -21.24 -15.44
CA HIS A 400 -13.60 -22.39 -16.37
C HIS A 400 -14.54 -22.25 -17.58
N ASP A 401 -15.56 -21.40 -17.49
CA ASP A 401 -16.46 -21.09 -18.61
C ASP A 401 -15.92 -19.99 -19.55
N GLY A 402 -14.71 -19.47 -19.25
CA GLY A 402 -14.05 -18.40 -20.01
C GLY A 402 -14.40 -17.00 -19.58
N GLY A 403 -15.31 -16.81 -18.60
CA GLY A 403 -15.64 -15.50 -18.03
C GLY A 403 -14.45 -14.86 -17.32
N MET A 404 -14.26 -13.53 -17.47
CA MET A 404 -13.26 -12.79 -16.71
C MET A 404 -13.60 -12.80 -15.21
N TRP A 405 -12.58 -12.86 -14.37
CA TRP A 405 -12.72 -12.83 -12.93
C TRP A 405 -11.78 -11.85 -12.29
N ASN A 406 -12.09 -11.44 -11.05
CA ASN A 406 -11.22 -10.60 -10.21
C ASN A 406 -9.96 -11.35 -9.78
N TRP A 407 -8.88 -10.62 -9.52
CA TRP A 407 -7.64 -11.21 -9.06
C TRP A 407 -7.07 -10.63 -7.77
#